data_cdb76e4c14793a113e9bf7952dc502b5
#
_entry.id   cdb76e4c14793a113e9bf7952dc502b5
#
_cell.length_a   1.000
_cell.length_b   1.000
_cell.length_c   1.000
_cell.angle_alpha   90.00
_cell.angle_beta   90.00
_cell.angle_gamma   90.00
#
_symmetry.space_group_name_H-M   'P 1'
#
loop_
_entity.id
_entity.type
_entity.pdbx_description
1 polymer ?
#
loop_
_entity_poly.entity_id
_entity_poly.type
_entity_poly.pdbx_seq_one_letter_code
_entity_poly.pdbx_strand_id
1 'polypeptide(L)'
;DALPICQIKGDEAFKNKGIANATVALQGEVPGLTITRTSTRPGSEGAEMKIRGDISVNGKSSPLVIIDGITGSLDELNAMDASDIENISVLKDASAAIYGARSASGVVLVTTKRGKKGKAQISYSGSVSRTINGIQPPITNNREWLDMFYEAQYNDAAALNPSLTTADEIHKAVNWWIFNSFGGPTLDQSDIDPATGAPTVYKGETLFNALRAGKVLTLQNGDKVERWDPNVYMMDYLYGQATSQKHSISISGADEKFSYRASLGYADNNSQLKVANDGEKKYSGRLNADYQATDALKFETSMSYDKRDIITPTTDVGAGYFDPWFWTVYNKNGQAYDTFSGNRNPIGGLTQGGEKKNSLTTFRGSAKATYDFSKWVKGLSISASGAYKTVQRNMQEVKNKVQYYDWVGTQTGNKRS
;
A
#
# COMPACT_ATOMS: atom_id res chain seq x y z
N ASP A 1 7.65 39.68 2.53
CA ASP A 1 7.81 38.72 3.63
C ASP A 1 6.67 37.70 3.55
N ALA A 2 6.96 36.51 3.06
CA ALA A 2 5.96 35.45 2.99
C ALA A 2 5.55 35.09 4.43
N LEU A 3 4.28 35.28 4.76
CA LEU A 3 3.73 34.82 6.02
C LEU A 3 4.07 33.33 6.20
N PRO A 4 4.49 32.90 7.38
CA PRO A 4 4.85 31.50 7.67
C PRO A 4 3.63 30.56 7.69
N ILE A 5 2.53 30.95 7.05
CA ILE A 5 1.27 30.23 6.94
C ILE A 5 0.99 29.96 5.46
N CYS A 6 0.93 28.70 5.09
CA CYS A 6 0.42 28.29 3.78
C CYS A 6 -0.98 27.68 3.96
N GLN A 7 -1.95 28.23 3.24
CA GLN A 7 -3.34 27.80 3.28
C GLN A 7 -3.77 27.24 1.94
N ILE A 8 -4.39 26.06 1.95
CA ILE A 8 -4.90 25.38 0.76
C ILE A 8 -6.37 25.09 0.97
N LYS A 9 -7.19 25.46 0.00
CA LYS A 9 -8.60 25.08 -0.03
C LYS A 9 -8.74 23.61 -0.37
N GLY A 10 -9.57 22.89 0.40
CA GLY A 10 -9.78 21.46 0.18
C GLY A 10 -10.31 21.17 -1.23
N ASP A 11 -11.23 21.99 -1.75
CA ASP A 11 -11.79 21.81 -3.09
C ASP A 11 -10.73 21.92 -4.20
N GLU A 12 -9.68 22.72 -4.01
CA GLU A 12 -8.57 22.88 -4.96
C GLU A 12 -7.56 21.71 -4.81
N ALA A 13 -7.20 21.36 -3.58
CA ALA A 13 -6.21 20.30 -3.30
C ALA A 13 -6.67 18.92 -3.75
N PHE A 14 -7.96 18.63 -3.63
CA PHE A 14 -8.50 17.29 -3.90
C PHE A 14 -9.26 17.16 -5.23
N LYS A 15 -9.50 18.28 -5.92
CA LYS A 15 -10.22 18.30 -7.21
C LYS A 15 -9.44 17.52 -8.28
N ASN A 16 -10.12 16.59 -8.94
CA ASN A 16 -9.56 15.77 -10.03
C ASN A 16 -8.36 14.87 -9.65
N LYS A 17 -8.03 14.75 -8.37
CA LYS A 17 -7.05 13.80 -7.90
C LYS A 17 -7.80 12.53 -7.49
N GLY A 18 -7.66 11.45 -8.23
CA GLY A 18 -8.20 10.12 -7.88
C GLY A 18 -7.53 9.50 -6.62
N ILE A 19 -6.98 10.34 -5.75
CA ILE A 19 -6.20 9.94 -4.57
C ILE A 19 -7.14 9.82 -3.38
N ALA A 20 -7.18 8.62 -2.80
CA ALA A 20 -8.00 8.33 -1.63
C ALA A 20 -7.42 8.85 -0.30
N ASN A 21 -6.15 9.30 -0.31
CA ASN A 21 -5.40 9.66 0.90
C ASN A 21 -5.17 11.18 0.94
N ALA A 22 -5.73 11.85 1.98
CA ALA A 22 -5.64 13.30 2.13
C ALA A 22 -4.19 13.80 2.25
N THR A 23 -3.33 13.08 2.96
CA THR A 23 -1.91 13.47 3.11
C THR A 23 -1.19 13.48 1.77
N VAL A 24 -1.39 12.44 0.95
CA VAL A 24 -0.75 12.33 -0.37
C VAL A 24 -1.22 13.42 -1.32
N ALA A 25 -2.48 13.82 -1.22
CA ALA A 25 -3.03 14.88 -2.08
C ALA A 25 -2.39 16.27 -1.84
N LEU A 26 -1.75 16.46 -0.68
CA LEU A 26 -1.01 17.70 -0.34
C LEU A 26 0.41 17.72 -0.94
N GLN A 27 0.88 16.63 -1.52
CA GLN A 27 2.22 16.57 -2.09
C GLN A 27 2.36 17.57 -3.24
N GLY A 28 3.36 18.44 -3.13
CA GLY A 28 3.62 19.51 -4.11
C GLY A 28 2.74 20.76 -3.99
N GLU A 29 1.74 20.76 -3.11
CA GLU A 29 0.81 21.90 -2.94
C GLU A 29 1.34 22.95 -1.94
N VAL A 30 2.23 22.55 -1.03
CA VAL A 30 2.73 23.42 0.05
C VAL A 30 4.24 23.57 -0.07
N PRO A 31 4.76 24.80 -0.30
CA PRO A 31 6.21 25.03 -0.27
C PRO A 31 6.81 24.67 1.09
N GLY A 32 7.90 23.85 1.07
CA GLY A 32 8.58 23.39 2.27
C GLY A 32 7.87 22.29 3.07
N LEU A 33 6.81 21.70 2.51
CA LEU A 33 6.21 20.47 2.99
C LEU A 33 6.70 19.32 2.11
N THR A 34 7.43 18.39 2.70
CA THR A 34 7.89 17.17 2.02
C THR A 34 6.99 16.01 2.44
N ILE A 35 6.43 15.31 1.46
CA ILE A 35 5.65 14.10 1.67
C ILE A 35 6.34 12.97 0.92
N THR A 36 6.82 11.99 1.67
CA THR A 36 7.48 10.80 1.13
C THR A 36 6.55 9.61 1.27
N ARG A 37 6.35 8.87 0.19
CA ARG A 37 5.58 7.62 0.19
C ARG A 37 6.55 6.46 0.06
N THR A 38 6.40 5.46 0.92
CA THR A 38 7.18 4.23 0.87
C THR A 38 6.47 3.10 0.12
N SER A 39 5.15 3.24 -0.07
CA SER A 39 4.32 2.23 -0.75
C SER A 39 3.12 2.89 -1.46
N THR A 40 2.63 2.26 -2.51
CA THR A 40 1.35 2.61 -3.16
C THR A 40 0.21 1.70 -2.74
N ARG A 41 0.49 0.73 -1.87
CA ARG A 41 -0.47 -0.25 -1.38
C ARG A 41 -1.53 0.43 -0.51
N PRO A 42 -2.83 0.27 -0.79
CA PRO A 42 -3.90 0.86 0.01
C PRO A 42 -3.77 0.50 1.50
N GLY A 43 -3.88 1.51 2.35
CA GLY A 43 -3.75 1.34 3.80
C GLY A 43 -2.33 1.22 4.34
N SER A 44 -1.34 1.07 3.47
CA SER A 44 0.09 0.93 3.81
C SER A 44 0.97 1.91 3.06
N GLU A 45 0.43 3.04 2.65
CA GLU A 45 1.15 4.04 1.85
C GLU A 45 2.39 4.58 2.55
N GLY A 46 2.47 4.44 3.89
CA GLY A 46 3.62 4.86 4.68
C GLY A 46 3.99 6.33 4.43
N ALA A 47 2.97 7.18 4.23
CA ALA A 47 3.20 8.59 3.94
C ALA A 47 3.78 9.28 5.18
N GLU A 48 5.03 9.68 5.07
CA GLU A 48 5.69 10.55 6.04
C GLU A 48 5.55 12.00 5.60
N MET A 49 5.19 12.85 6.54
CA MET A 49 5.09 14.29 6.32
C MET A 49 6.15 15.00 7.14
N LYS A 50 6.95 15.84 6.49
CA LYS A 50 8.00 16.64 7.13
C LYS A 50 7.88 18.10 6.69
N ILE A 51 8.04 19.02 7.64
CA ILE A 51 8.11 20.44 7.38
C ILE A 51 9.56 20.87 7.63
N ARG A 52 10.25 21.38 6.57
CA ARG A 52 11.66 21.81 6.61
C ARG A 52 12.69 20.73 7.01
N GLY A 53 12.39 19.44 6.80
CA GLY A 53 13.32 18.35 7.04
C GLY A 53 13.29 17.76 8.45
N ASP A 54 14.35 17.06 8.84
CA ASP A 54 14.46 16.39 10.12
C ASP A 54 15.02 17.33 11.18
N ILE A 55 14.29 17.50 12.29
CA ILE A 55 14.70 18.32 13.44
C ILE A 55 15.49 17.48 14.45
N SER A 56 15.37 16.17 14.41
CA SER A 56 16.02 15.24 15.33
C SER A 56 16.65 14.07 14.60
N VAL A 57 17.87 13.74 15.00
CA VAL A 57 18.63 12.60 14.44
C VAL A 57 17.98 11.26 14.82
N ASN A 58 17.37 11.18 16.00
CA ASN A 58 16.77 9.94 16.56
C ASN A 58 15.27 10.02 16.76
N GLY A 59 14.60 11.15 16.43
CA GLY A 59 13.18 11.38 16.68
C GLY A 59 12.38 11.47 15.39
N LYS A 60 11.08 11.14 15.49
CA LYS A 60 10.12 11.36 14.40
C LYS A 60 9.85 12.86 14.26
N SER A 61 10.18 13.44 13.12
CA SER A 61 9.94 14.85 12.78
C SER A 61 8.56 15.09 12.15
N SER A 62 7.54 14.33 12.55
CA SER A 62 6.18 14.49 12.03
C SER A 62 5.52 15.74 12.62
N PRO A 63 4.82 16.55 11.82
CA PRO A 63 4.11 17.73 12.30
C PRO A 63 2.93 17.35 13.20
N LEU A 64 2.55 18.26 14.09
CA LEU A 64 1.34 18.14 14.89
C LEU A 64 0.12 18.36 13.99
N VAL A 65 -0.80 17.39 13.95
CA VAL A 65 -2.07 17.52 13.22
C VAL A 65 -3.16 17.97 14.18
N ILE A 66 -3.93 18.98 13.78
CA ILE A 66 -5.08 19.49 14.52
C ILE A 66 -6.28 19.52 13.59
N ILE A 67 -7.34 18.83 13.96
CA ILE A 67 -8.58 18.72 13.19
C ILE A 67 -9.70 19.39 13.97
N ASP A 68 -10.26 20.48 13.46
CA ASP A 68 -11.30 21.30 14.11
C ASP A 68 -10.94 21.65 15.56
N GLY A 69 -9.66 21.98 15.82
CA GLY A 69 -9.17 22.34 17.15
C GLY A 69 -8.78 21.15 18.04
N ILE A 70 -9.00 19.92 17.62
CA ILE A 70 -8.66 18.71 18.38
C ILE A 70 -7.38 18.11 17.83
N THR A 71 -6.43 17.77 18.71
CA THR A 71 -5.19 17.08 18.30
C THR A 71 -5.49 15.72 17.68
N GLY A 72 -4.94 15.47 16.49
CA GLY A 72 -5.05 14.26 15.71
C GLY A 72 -3.70 13.66 15.33
N SER A 73 -3.75 12.68 14.45
CA SER A 73 -2.59 12.05 13.81
C SER A 73 -2.73 12.06 12.29
N LEU A 74 -1.66 11.74 11.56
CA LEU A 74 -1.70 11.56 10.11
C LEU A 74 -2.65 10.42 9.71
N ASP A 75 -2.69 9.32 10.49
CA ASP A 75 -3.62 8.22 10.28
C ASP A 75 -5.08 8.68 10.36
N GLU A 76 -5.38 9.56 11.31
CA GLU A 76 -6.71 10.12 11.48
C GLU A 76 -7.08 11.08 10.34
N LEU A 77 -6.12 11.88 9.87
CA LEU A 77 -6.31 12.72 8.67
C LEU A 77 -6.56 11.86 7.42
N ASN A 78 -5.83 10.76 7.29
CA ASN A 78 -5.98 9.83 6.16
C ASN A 78 -7.28 9.01 6.21
N ALA A 79 -7.89 8.87 7.39
CA ALA A 79 -9.20 8.24 7.56
C ALA A 79 -10.37 9.14 7.13
N MET A 80 -10.19 10.47 7.16
CA MET A 80 -11.23 11.43 6.80
C MET A 80 -11.59 11.37 5.32
N ASP A 81 -12.84 11.70 5.02
CA ASP A 81 -13.22 12.00 3.64
C ASP A 81 -12.68 13.39 3.23
N ALA A 82 -11.92 13.43 2.15
CA ALA A 82 -11.35 14.67 1.61
C ALA A 82 -12.42 15.71 1.22
N SER A 83 -13.63 15.26 0.86
CA SER A 83 -14.75 16.14 0.52
C SER A 83 -15.28 16.98 1.71
N ASP A 84 -14.98 16.55 2.95
CA ASP A 84 -15.34 17.26 4.16
C ASP A 84 -14.33 18.34 4.56
N ILE A 85 -13.15 18.33 3.96
CA ILE A 85 -12.11 19.30 4.27
C ILE A 85 -12.41 20.61 3.55
N GLU A 86 -12.53 21.70 4.32
CA GLU A 86 -12.66 23.04 3.76
C GLU A 86 -11.28 23.62 3.45
N ASN A 87 -10.32 23.41 4.38
CA ASN A 87 -9.08 24.14 4.35
C ASN A 87 -8.00 23.39 5.15
N ILE A 88 -6.79 23.40 4.63
CA ILE A 88 -5.61 22.92 5.34
C ILE A 88 -4.61 24.07 5.42
N SER A 89 -4.21 24.42 6.64
CA SER A 89 -3.20 25.44 6.89
C SER A 89 -1.97 24.80 7.51
N VAL A 90 -0.81 25.04 6.92
CA VAL A 90 0.48 24.57 7.44
C VAL A 90 1.20 25.72 8.12
N LEU A 91 1.33 25.61 9.45
CA LEU A 91 2.02 26.60 10.30
C LEU A 91 3.47 26.17 10.50
N LYS A 92 4.37 27.14 10.35
CA LYS A 92 5.82 26.97 10.47
C LYS A 92 6.35 27.96 11.49
N ASP A 93 7.46 27.62 12.14
CA ASP A 93 8.21 28.52 13.00
C ASP A 93 7.33 29.20 14.11
N ALA A 94 7.47 30.51 14.26
CA ALA A 94 6.77 31.27 15.30
C ALA A 94 5.24 31.10 15.26
N SER A 95 4.63 30.90 14.09
CA SER A 95 3.18 30.67 13.98
C SER A 95 2.72 29.36 14.60
N ALA A 96 3.60 28.36 14.69
CA ALA A 96 3.34 27.08 15.33
C ALA A 96 3.50 27.13 16.86
N ALA A 97 4.25 28.11 17.40
CA ALA A 97 4.62 28.19 18.82
C ALA A 97 3.42 28.25 19.77
N ILE A 98 2.27 28.79 19.33
CA ILE A 98 1.03 28.83 20.13
C ILE A 98 0.50 27.45 20.54
N TYR A 99 0.96 26.37 19.84
CA TYR A 99 0.59 24.99 20.13
C TYR A 99 1.60 24.27 21.05
N GLY A 100 2.57 25.01 21.59
CA GLY A 100 3.53 24.53 22.59
C GLY A 100 4.66 23.66 21.99
N ALA A 101 5.40 22.95 22.85
CA ALA A 101 6.59 22.19 22.47
C ALA A 101 6.34 21.10 21.42
N ARG A 102 5.13 20.54 21.36
CA ARG A 102 4.76 19.50 20.38
C ARG A 102 4.70 20.02 18.93
N SER A 103 4.70 21.32 18.73
CA SER A 103 4.66 21.97 17.42
C SER A 103 6.03 22.29 16.83
N ALA A 104 7.11 21.85 17.47
CA ALA A 104 8.49 22.11 17.00
C ALA A 104 8.71 21.64 15.54
N SER A 105 8.08 20.55 15.13
CA SER A 105 8.11 20.05 13.74
C SER A 105 7.06 20.70 12.82
N GLY A 106 6.41 21.79 13.27
CA GLY A 106 5.32 22.47 12.59
C GLY A 106 3.94 21.90 12.93
N VAL A 107 2.90 22.57 12.43
CA VAL A 107 1.50 22.22 12.69
C VAL A 107 0.72 22.18 11.39
N VAL A 108 -0.10 21.16 11.22
CA VAL A 108 -1.08 21.02 10.14
C VAL A 108 -2.48 21.22 10.74
N LEU A 109 -3.10 22.34 10.43
CA LEU A 109 -4.46 22.66 10.84
C LEU A 109 -5.42 22.24 9.75
N VAL A 110 -6.38 21.41 10.09
CA VAL A 110 -7.46 20.97 9.21
C VAL A 110 -8.77 21.55 9.70
N THR A 111 -9.44 22.28 8.84
CA THR A 111 -10.78 22.84 9.11
C THR A 111 -11.77 22.12 8.21
N THR A 112 -12.90 21.68 8.78
CA THR A 112 -13.94 20.98 8.04
C THR A 112 -15.03 21.94 7.58
N LYS A 113 -15.71 21.58 6.48
CA LYS A 113 -16.80 22.36 5.89
C LYS A 113 -17.96 22.52 6.85
N ARG A 114 -18.53 23.72 6.87
CA ARG A 114 -19.73 24.08 7.62
C ARG A 114 -20.87 24.47 6.66
N GLY A 115 -22.05 24.69 7.18
CA GLY A 115 -23.18 25.20 6.41
C GLY A 115 -22.90 26.61 5.89
N LYS A 116 -23.32 26.90 4.65
CA LYS A 116 -23.25 28.24 4.05
C LYS A 116 -24.65 28.80 3.92
N LYS A 117 -24.81 30.13 4.08
CA LYS A 117 -26.11 30.82 3.94
C LYS A 117 -26.78 30.45 2.60
N GLY A 118 -28.04 30.09 2.67
CA GLY A 118 -28.84 29.70 1.53
C GLY A 118 -29.76 28.54 1.83
N LYS A 119 -30.56 28.14 0.80
CA LYS A 119 -31.43 26.97 0.90
C LYS A 119 -30.62 25.70 1.12
N ALA A 120 -31.23 24.69 1.72
CA ALA A 120 -30.65 23.37 1.89
C ALA A 120 -30.16 22.82 0.54
N GLN A 121 -28.88 22.43 0.50
CA GLN A 121 -28.26 21.84 -0.69
C GLN A 121 -27.84 20.40 -0.37
N ILE A 122 -28.23 19.47 -1.22
CA ILE A 122 -27.77 18.10 -1.21
C ILE A 122 -26.73 17.95 -2.30
N SER A 123 -25.58 17.42 -1.94
CA SER A 123 -24.48 17.16 -2.88
C SER A 123 -24.09 15.70 -2.79
N TYR A 124 -23.96 15.07 -3.94
CA TYR A 124 -23.39 13.72 -4.08
C TYR A 124 -22.13 13.78 -4.95
N SER A 125 -21.10 13.10 -4.54
CA SER A 125 -19.88 12.89 -5.31
C SER A 125 -19.55 11.41 -5.33
N GLY A 126 -19.40 10.86 -6.54
CA GLY A 126 -19.00 9.47 -6.74
C GLY A 126 -17.84 9.39 -7.71
N SER A 127 -16.90 8.50 -7.44
CA SER A 127 -15.81 8.20 -8.37
C SER A 127 -15.50 6.70 -8.35
N VAL A 128 -15.21 6.18 -9.54
CA VAL A 128 -14.67 4.84 -9.74
C VAL A 128 -13.35 4.99 -10.47
N SER A 129 -12.32 4.39 -9.95
CA SER A 129 -10.98 4.42 -10.55
C SER A 129 -10.50 3.00 -10.82
N ARG A 130 -9.76 2.86 -11.91
CA ARG A 130 -9.09 1.60 -12.27
C ARG A 130 -7.60 1.85 -12.28
N THR A 131 -6.89 1.15 -11.41
CA THR A 131 -5.44 1.16 -11.36
C THR A 131 -4.92 0.02 -12.25
N ILE A 132 -4.08 0.36 -13.19
CA ILE A 132 -3.41 -0.58 -14.07
C ILE A 132 -1.91 -0.54 -13.78
N ASN A 133 -1.19 -1.60 -14.16
CA ASN A 133 0.26 -1.59 -14.10
C ASN A 133 0.79 -0.45 -14.98
N GLY A 134 1.46 0.51 -14.37
CA GLY A 134 2.12 1.61 -15.07
C GLY A 134 3.49 1.17 -15.62
N ILE A 135 4.36 2.15 -15.86
CA ILE A 135 5.76 1.89 -16.21
C ILE A 135 6.40 1.22 -15.00
N GLN A 136 6.70 -0.07 -15.13
CA GLN A 136 7.48 -0.78 -14.13
C GLN A 136 8.97 -0.56 -14.42
N PRO A 137 9.83 -0.49 -13.40
CA PRO A 137 11.25 -0.57 -13.63
C PRO A 137 11.54 -1.86 -14.41
N PRO A 138 12.46 -1.85 -15.36
CA PRO A 138 12.81 -3.07 -16.09
C PRO A 138 13.32 -4.10 -15.08
N ILE A 139 12.52 -5.13 -14.87
CA ILE A 139 12.90 -6.30 -14.08
C ILE A 139 13.35 -7.34 -15.08
N THR A 140 14.52 -7.92 -14.85
CA THR A 140 15.04 -9.02 -15.66
C THR A 140 14.02 -10.15 -15.75
N ASN A 141 13.73 -10.60 -16.96
CA ASN A 141 12.99 -11.84 -17.14
C ASN A 141 13.87 -13.05 -16.76
N ASN A 142 13.24 -14.22 -16.61
CA ASN A 142 13.97 -15.40 -16.14
C ASN A 142 15.14 -15.81 -17.06
N ARG A 143 15.06 -15.54 -18.37
CA ARG A 143 16.17 -15.85 -19.30
C ARG A 143 17.32 -14.88 -19.13
N GLU A 144 17.05 -13.59 -19.05
CA GLU A 144 18.05 -12.57 -18.73
C GLU A 144 18.71 -12.82 -17.38
N TRP A 145 17.90 -13.26 -16.39
CA TRP A 145 18.42 -13.65 -15.09
C TRP A 145 19.37 -14.84 -15.19
N LEU A 146 18.99 -15.88 -15.95
CA LEU A 146 19.87 -17.04 -16.20
C LEU A 146 21.18 -16.63 -16.85
N ASP A 147 21.16 -15.72 -17.81
CA ASP A 147 22.37 -15.22 -18.46
C ASP A 147 23.26 -14.45 -17.50
N MET A 148 22.69 -13.52 -16.74
CA MET A 148 23.42 -12.75 -15.72
C MET A 148 23.99 -13.65 -14.62
N PHE A 149 23.20 -14.62 -14.16
CA PHE A 149 23.64 -15.57 -13.13
C PHE A 149 24.79 -16.43 -13.62
N TYR A 150 24.70 -16.91 -14.87
CA TYR A 150 25.78 -17.68 -15.49
C TYR A 150 27.07 -16.87 -15.61
N GLU A 151 26.99 -15.63 -16.08
CA GLU A 151 28.13 -14.73 -16.19
C GLU A 151 28.77 -14.43 -14.83
N ALA A 152 27.94 -14.19 -13.81
CA ALA A 152 28.43 -13.99 -12.45
C ALA A 152 29.18 -15.23 -11.93
N GLN A 153 28.61 -16.43 -12.12
CA GLN A 153 29.27 -17.68 -11.70
C GLN A 153 30.53 -17.96 -12.49
N TYR A 154 30.57 -17.60 -13.79
CA TYR A 154 31.75 -17.72 -14.62
C TYR A 154 32.88 -16.85 -14.10
N ASN A 155 32.58 -15.58 -13.78
CA ASN A 155 33.56 -14.63 -13.25
C ASN A 155 34.06 -15.07 -11.87
N ASP A 156 33.18 -15.56 -11.00
CA ASP A 156 33.55 -16.09 -9.67
C ASP A 156 34.44 -17.34 -9.79
N ALA A 157 34.12 -18.27 -10.69
CA ALA A 157 34.92 -19.48 -10.93
C ALA A 157 36.30 -19.13 -11.44
N ALA A 158 36.41 -18.18 -12.36
CA ALA A 158 37.67 -17.70 -12.90
C ALA A 158 38.51 -16.99 -11.82
N ALA A 159 37.91 -16.17 -10.98
CA ALA A 159 38.61 -15.41 -9.94
C ALA A 159 39.06 -16.29 -8.76
N LEU A 160 38.24 -17.26 -8.35
CA LEU A 160 38.49 -18.10 -7.18
C LEU A 160 39.36 -19.33 -7.49
N ASN A 161 39.48 -19.74 -8.76
CA ASN A 161 40.26 -20.91 -9.18
C ASN A 161 41.30 -20.54 -10.23
N PRO A 162 42.48 -19.98 -9.81
CA PRO A 162 43.53 -19.59 -10.74
C PRO A 162 44.13 -20.71 -11.59
N SER A 163 43.82 -21.97 -11.24
CA SER A 163 44.20 -23.14 -12.03
C SER A 163 43.35 -23.36 -13.29
N LEU A 164 42.17 -22.72 -13.36
CA LEU A 164 41.33 -22.74 -14.56
C LEU A 164 41.83 -21.68 -15.54
N THR A 165 42.56 -22.11 -16.55
CA THR A 165 43.31 -21.19 -17.46
C THR A 165 42.57 -20.97 -18.78
N THR A 166 41.60 -21.84 -19.11
CA THR A 166 40.83 -21.76 -20.36
C THR A 166 39.37 -21.52 -20.11
N ALA A 167 38.70 -20.85 -21.04
CA ALA A 167 37.26 -20.61 -20.97
C ALA A 167 36.47 -21.93 -20.84
N ASP A 168 36.89 -23.00 -21.53
CA ASP A 168 36.26 -24.30 -21.47
C ASP A 168 36.33 -24.96 -20.09
N GLU A 169 37.47 -24.82 -19.39
CA GLU A 169 37.62 -25.30 -18.01
C GLU A 169 36.73 -24.56 -17.06
N ILE A 170 36.67 -23.22 -17.22
CA ILE A 170 35.79 -22.38 -16.40
C ILE A 170 34.32 -22.70 -16.65
N HIS A 171 33.89 -22.84 -17.92
CA HIS A 171 32.54 -23.26 -18.28
C HIS A 171 32.16 -24.60 -17.68
N LYS A 172 33.05 -25.60 -17.70
CA LYS A 172 32.82 -26.89 -17.07
C LYS A 172 32.68 -26.81 -15.57
N ALA A 173 33.48 -25.97 -14.91
CA ALA A 173 33.41 -25.76 -13.47
C ALA A 173 32.09 -25.10 -13.07
N VAL A 174 31.66 -24.07 -13.79
CA VAL A 174 30.38 -23.38 -13.57
C VAL A 174 29.20 -24.34 -13.79
N ASN A 175 29.20 -25.06 -14.89
CA ASN A 175 28.13 -26.00 -15.22
C ASN A 175 28.02 -27.12 -14.18
N TRP A 176 29.15 -27.65 -13.69
CA TRP A 176 29.14 -28.65 -12.64
C TRP A 176 28.46 -28.18 -11.37
N TRP A 177 28.76 -26.93 -10.91
CA TRP A 177 28.23 -26.39 -9.68
C TRP A 177 26.74 -26.03 -9.79
N ILE A 178 26.36 -25.33 -10.84
CA ILE A 178 24.96 -24.89 -11.06
C ILE A 178 24.02 -26.08 -11.17
N PHE A 179 24.44 -27.14 -11.92
CA PHE A 179 23.54 -28.19 -12.33
C PHE A 179 23.57 -29.43 -11.47
N ASN A 180 24.60 -29.64 -10.66
CA ASN A 180 24.53 -30.61 -9.59
C ASN A 180 23.60 -30.17 -8.46
N SER A 181 23.41 -28.88 -8.30
CA SER A 181 22.46 -28.32 -7.33
C SER A 181 21.00 -28.37 -7.81
N PHE A 182 20.77 -28.34 -9.11
CA PHE A 182 19.43 -28.29 -9.72
C PHE A 182 19.06 -29.56 -10.53
N GLY A 183 19.92 -30.53 -10.66
CA GLY A 183 19.84 -31.52 -11.70
C GLY A 183 19.11 -32.83 -11.40
N GLY A 184 18.01 -33.04 -12.07
CA GLY A 184 17.47 -34.37 -12.43
C GLY A 184 17.38 -34.51 -13.96
N PRO A 185 17.17 -35.70 -14.46
CA PRO A 185 16.87 -35.90 -15.89
C PRO A 185 15.55 -35.20 -16.23
N THR A 186 15.48 -34.58 -17.40
CA THR A 186 14.25 -33.97 -17.92
C THR A 186 13.52 -34.98 -18.77
N LEU A 187 12.23 -35.15 -18.49
CA LEU A 187 11.32 -35.98 -19.26
C LEU A 187 10.13 -35.13 -19.71
N ASP A 188 10.10 -34.72 -20.96
CA ASP A 188 8.93 -34.13 -21.59
C ASP A 188 8.61 -34.92 -22.87
N GLN A 189 7.33 -35.21 -23.10
CA GLN A 189 6.91 -35.91 -24.33
C GLN A 189 7.23 -35.11 -25.60
N SER A 190 7.38 -33.77 -25.47
CA SER A 190 7.84 -32.92 -26.57
C SER A 190 9.36 -33.06 -26.85
N ASP A 191 10.10 -33.65 -25.92
CA ASP A 191 11.54 -33.84 -26.00
C ASP A 191 11.96 -35.25 -26.39
N ILE A 192 11.19 -35.89 -27.25
CA ILE A 192 11.57 -37.17 -27.88
C ILE A 192 12.53 -36.84 -29.01
N ASP A 193 13.69 -37.46 -28.98
CA ASP A 193 14.64 -37.43 -30.09
C ASP A 193 13.98 -38.06 -31.33
N PRO A 194 13.76 -37.30 -32.40
CA PRO A 194 13.09 -37.80 -33.60
C PRO A 194 13.86 -38.91 -34.30
N ALA A 195 15.15 -39.05 -34.07
CA ALA A 195 15.97 -40.10 -34.70
C ALA A 195 15.92 -41.42 -33.95
N THR A 196 15.76 -41.42 -32.64
CA THR A 196 15.85 -42.60 -31.79
C THR A 196 14.51 -42.97 -31.13
N GLY A 197 13.54 -42.09 -31.13
CA GLY A 197 12.29 -42.24 -30.38
C GLY A 197 12.46 -42.27 -28.86
N ALA A 198 13.64 -41.97 -28.35
CA ALA A 198 13.94 -41.96 -26.94
C ALA A 198 13.73 -40.56 -26.33
N PRO A 199 13.36 -40.47 -25.03
CA PRO A 199 13.29 -39.20 -24.35
C PRO A 199 14.64 -38.49 -24.33
N THR A 200 14.68 -37.21 -24.70
CA THR A 200 15.88 -36.39 -24.56
C THR A 200 16.12 -36.09 -23.08
N VAL A 201 17.31 -36.43 -22.62
CA VAL A 201 17.74 -36.18 -21.23
C VAL A 201 18.58 -34.90 -21.16
N TYR A 202 18.11 -33.90 -20.47
CA TYR A 202 18.85 -32.65 -20.25
C TYR A 202 19.59 -32.69 -18.91
N LYS A 203 20.91 -32.55 -18.95
CA LYS A 203 21.76 -32.47 -17.76
C LYS A 203 22.83 -31.40 -17.94
N GLY A 204 23.19 -30.74 -16.86
CA GLY A 204 24.27 -29.75 -16.86
C GLY A 204 24.08 -28.67 -17.93
N GLU A 205 25.06 -28.51 -18.80
CA GLU A 205 25.07 -27.46 -19.82
C GLU A 205 23.89 -27.56 -20.80
N THR A 206 23.46 -28.75 -21.16
CA THR A 206 22.32 -28.94 -22.07
C THR A 206 21.02 -28.48 -21.47
N LEU A 207 20.80 -28.67 -20.16
CA LEU A 207 19.66 -28.16 -19.41
C LEU A 207 19.67 -26.64 -19.42
N PHE A 208 20.81 -26.04 -19.09
CA PHE A 208 20.95 -24.58 -19.04
C PHE A 208 20.72 -23.96 -20.42
N ASN A 209 21.34 -24.46 -21.45
CA ASN A 209 21.20 -23.95 -22.81
C ASN A 209 19.74 -24.05 -23.30
N ALA A 210 19.04 -25.13 -22.95
CA ALA A 210 17.61 -25.27 -23.27
C ALA A 210 16.77 -24.21 -22.57
N LEU A 211 17.00 -23.94 -21.26
CA LEU A 211 16.31 -22.88 -20.51
C LEU A 211 16.65 -21.48 -21.05
N ARG A 212 17.92 -21.21 -21.36
CA ARG A 212 18.33 -19.95 -22.01
C ARG A 212 17.66 -19.74 -23.35
N ALA A 213 17.48 -20.80 -24.12
CA ALA A 213 16.75 -20.78 -25.39
C ALA A 213 15.24 -20.60 -25.21
N GLY A 214 14.74 -20.58 -23.97
CA GLY A 214 13.32 -20.40 -23.67
C GLY A 214 12.50 -21.68 -23.71
N LYS A 215 13.16 -22.85 -23.68
CA LYS A 215 12.48 -24.15 -23.72
C LYS A 215 11.84 -24.44 -22.36
N VAL A 216 10.59 -24.87 -22.37
CA VAL A 216 9.88 -25.36 -21.19
C VAL A 216 10.26 -26.80 -20.96
N LEU A 217 10.75 -27.13 -19.78
CA LEU A 217 11.25 -28.44 -19.45
C LEU A 217 10.49 -29.09 -18.31
N THR A 218 10.36 -30.41 -18.33
CA THR A 218 9.85 -31.19 -17.21
C THR A 218 11.03 -31.96 -16.61
N LEU A 219 11.37 -31.64 -15.38
CA LEU A 219 12.46 -32.25 -14.64
C LEU A 219 11.93 -33.34 -13.73
N GLN A 220 12.67 -34.42 -13.59
CA GLN A 220 12.36 -35.51 -12.67
C GLN A 220 13.54 -35.74 -11.72
N ASN A 221 13.26 -35.79 -10.42
CA ASN A 221 14.21 -36.14 -9.38
C ASN A 221 13.59 -37.23 -8.50
N GLY A 222 13.99 -38.48 -8.67
CA GLY A 222 13.31 -39.61 -8.07
C GLY A 222 11.86 -39.71 -8.56
N ASP A 223 10.92 -39.76 -7.63
CA ASP A 223 9.49 -39.79 -7.95
C ASP A 223 8.87 -38.40 -8.18
N LYS A 224 9.64 -37.33 -7.94
CA LYS A 224 9.17 -35.96 -8.06
C LYS A 224 9.37 -35.42 -9.44
N VAL A 225 8.36 -34.74 -9.95
CA VAL A 225 8.37 -34.10 -11.28
C VAL A 225 8.15 -32.62 -11.09
N GLU A 226 8.93 -31.80 -11.76
CA GLU A 226 8.84 -30.34 -11.71
C GLU A 226 8.88 -29.79 -13.14
N ARG A 227 8.01 -28.82 -13.43
CA ARG A 227 8.01 -28.14 -14.71
C ARG A 227 8.69 -26.77 -14.56
N TRP A 228 9.69 -26.52 -15.37
CA TRP A 228 10.41 -25.28 -15.45
C TRP A 228 10.06 -24.54 -16.74
N ASP A 229 9.63 -23.29 -16.58
CA ASP A 229 9.25 -22.43 -17.69
C ASP A 229 10.00 -21.09 -17.57
N PRO A 230 11.08 -20.88 -18.34
CA PRO A 230 11.87 -19.67 -18.29
C PRO A 230 11.12 -18.45 -18.87
N ASN A 231 9.95 -18.64 -19.46
CA ASN A 231 9.13 -17.55 -20.01
C ASN A 231 8.09 -17.00 -19.00
N VAL A 232 8.04 -17.59 -17.81
CA VAL A 232 7.15 -17.12 -16.74
C VAL A 232 7.64 -15.76 -16.24
N TYR A 233 6.71 -14.83 -16.08
CA TYR A 233 6.97 -13.57 -15.44
C TYR A 233 6.16 -13.48 -14.15
N MET A 234 6.87 -13.45 -13.00
CA MET A 234 6.25 -13.51 -11.66
C MET A 234 5.23 -12.41 -11.42
N MET A 235 5.49 -11.20 -11.94
CA MET A 235 4.60 -10.08 -11.76
C MET A 235 3.21 -10.33 -12.36
N ASP A 236 3.12 -11.12 -13.41
CA ASP A 236 1.84 -11.50 -14.02
C ASP A 236 1.01 -12.42 -13.11
N TYR A 237 1.66 -13.17 -12.22
CA TYR A 237 0.96 -13.96 -11.22
C TYR A 237 0.49 -13.15 -10.04
N LEU A 238 1.30 -12.22 -9.57
CA LEU A 238 1.04 -11.45 -8.35
C LEU A 238 0.09 -10.29 -8.59
N TYR A 239 0.30 -9.53 -9.65
CA TYR A 239 -0.36 -8.26 -9.86
C TYR A 239 -1.32 -8.28 -11.04
N GLY A 240 -2.35 -7.50 -10.92
CA GLY A 240 -3.36 -7.29 -11.94
C GLY A 240 -3.87 -5.87 -11.90
N GLN A 241 -5.09 -5.71 -12.36
CA GLN A 241 -5.79 -4.44 -12.30
C GLN A 241 -6.61 -4.38 -11.02
N ALA A 242 -6.69 -3.19 -10.42
CA ALA A 242 -7.52 -2.94 -9.25
C ALA A 242 -8.61 -1.92 -9.58
N THR A 243 -9.80 -2.14 -9.06
CA THR A 243 -10.90 -1.18 -9.13
C THR A 243 -11.15 -0.64 -7.74
N SER A 244 -11.15 0.68 -7.60
CA SER A 244 -11.46 1.37 -6.35
C SER A 244 -12.64 2.31 -6.56
N GLN A 245 -13.44 2.50 -5.52
CA GLN A 245 -14.61 3.36 -5.58
C GLN A 245 -14.71 4.25 -4.35
N LYS A 246 -15.26 5.44 -4.55
CA LYS A 246 -15.51 6.40 -3.50
C LYS A 246 -16.86 7.06 -3.72
N HIS A 247 -17.63 7.19 -2.64
CA HIS A 247 -18.95 7.82 -2.64
C HIS A 247 -19.04 8.73 -1.42
N SER A 248 -19.54 9.94 -1.62
CA SER A 248 -19.87 10.84 -0.53
C SER A 248 -21.19 11.58 -0.82
N ILE A 249 -22.00 11.70 0.20
CA ILE A 249 -23.22 12.47 0.18
C ILE A 249 -23.20 13.49 1.32
N SER A 250 -23.63 14.70 1.06
CA SER A 250 -23.75 15.71 2.10
C SER A 250 -24.99 16.58 1.91
N ILE A 251 -25.52 17.04 3.02
CA ILE A 251 -26.58 18.05 3.08
C ILE A 251 -26.06 19.22 3.90
N SER A 252 -26.23 20.43 3.41
CA SER A 252 -25.83 21.65 4.13
C SER A 252 -26.81 22.78 3.86
N GLY A 253 -26.97 23.66 4.85
CA GLY A 253 -27.81 24.84 4.73
C GLY A 253 -27.53 25.79 5.88
N ALA A 254 -27.90 27.04 5.74
CA ALA A 254 -27.89 28.00 6.83
C ALA A 254 -28.94 29.08 6.61
N ASP A 255 -29.55 29.51 7.70
CA ASP A 255 -30.33 30.72 7.79
C ASP A 255 -29.59 31.75 8.68
N GLU A 256 -30.30 32.73 9.22
CA GLU A 256 -29.70 33.78 10.08
C GLU A 256 -29.26 33.26 11.44
N LYS A 257 -29.90 32.19 11.96
CA LYS A 257 -29.66 31.68 13.31
C LYS A 257 -29.05 30.30 13.33
N PHE A 258 -29.25 29.48 12.29
CA PHE A 258 -28.83 28.09 12.30
C PHE A 258 -28.09 27.72 11.03
N SER A 259 -26.92 27.16 11.19
CA SER A 259 -26.10 26.62 10.09
C SER A 259 -25.80 25.16 10.38
N TYR A 260 -25.94 24.31 9.36
CA TYR A 260 -25.65 22.89 9.50
C TYR A 260 -25.02 22.29 8.24
N ARG A 261 -24.22 21.27 8.45
CA ARG A 261 -23.72 20.37 7.44
C ARG A 261 -23.63 18.96 8.02
N ALA A 262 -24.27 17.99 7.32
CA ALA A 262 -24.10 16.58 7.61
C ALA A 262 -23.53 15.89 6.35
N SER A 263 -22.62 14.95 6.53
CA SER A 263 -22.03 14.17 5.45
C SER A 263 -21.82 12.73 5.83
N LEU A 264 -21.88 11.85 4.82
CA LEU A 264 -21.54 10.43 4.90
C LEU A 264 -20.60 10.11 3.74
N GLY A 265 -19.55 9.36 4.01
CA GLY A 265 -18.56 8.92 3.02
C GLY A 265 -18.27 7.43 3.12
N TYR A 266 -18.05 6.84 1.98
CA TYR A 266 -17.59 5.45 1.81
C TYR A 266 -16.49 5.41 0.75
N ALA A 267 -15.42 4.69 1.02
CA ALA A 267 -14.40 4.36 0.02
C ALA A 267 -13.97 2.91 0.16
N ASP A 268 -13.73 2.28 -0.99
CA ASP A 268 -13.21 0.91 -1.12
C ASP A 268 -12.01 0.96 -2.06
N ASN A 269 -10.82 0.87 -1.49
CA ASN A 269 -9.55 0.98 -2.17
C ASN A 269 -8.92 -0.40 -2.27
N ASN A 270 -8.89 -0.98 -3.46
CA ASN A 270 -8.32 -2.29 -3.69
C ASN A 270 -6.88 -2.21 -4.20
N SER A 271 -6.05 -3.12 -3.74
CA SER A 271 -4.68 -3.30 -4.22
C SER A 271 -4.64 -4.03 -5.56
N GLN A 272 -3.58 -3.83 -6.32
CA GLN A 272 -3.30 -4.59 -7.54
C GLN A 272 -2.86 -6.04 -7.26
N LEU A 273 -2.63 -6.43 -6.01
CA LEU A 273 -2.32 -7.80 -5.63
C LEU A 273 -3.54 -8.69 -5.84
N LYS A 274 -3.52 -9.50 -6.90
CA LYS A 274 -4.70 -10.31 -7.32
C LYS A 274 -4.79 -11.66 -6.63
N VAL A 275 -3.73 -12.12 -5.98
CA VAL A 275 -3.64 -13.45 -5.38
C VAL A 275 -4.01 -13.51 -3.90
N ALA A 276 -4.27 -12.36 -3.29
CA ALA A 276 -4.67 -12.28 -1.88
C ALA A 276 -5.62 -11.10 -1.64
N ASN A 277 -6.36 -11.14 -0.55
CA ASN A 277 -7.14 -9.99 -0.09
C ASN A 277 -6.19 -8.91 0.42
N ASP A 278 -6.20 -7.77 -0.25
CA ASP A 278 -5.35 -6.66 0.06
C ASP A 278 -6.04 -5.34 -0.31
N GLY A 279 -6.33 -4.52 0.68
CA GLY A 279 -7.06 -3.29 0.43
C GLY A 279 -7.48 -2.55 1.70
N GLU A 280 -8.24 -1.48 1.50
CA GLU A 280 -8.69 -0.58 2.54
C GLU A 280 -10.13 -0.16 2.30
N LYS A 281 -10.95 -0.22 3.36
CA LYS A 281 -12.30 0.35 3.36
C LYS A 281 -12.38 1.47 4.38
N LYS A 282 -12.98 2.59 3.97
CA LYS A 282 -13.20 3.76 4.82
C LYS A 282 -14.69 4.08 4.91
N TYR A 283 -15.11 4.43 6.11
CA TYR A 283 -16.44 4.91 6.41
C TYR A 283 -16.28 6.20 7.21
N SER A 284 -16.93 7.25 6.80
CA SER A 284 -16.92 8.54 7.50
C SER A 284 -18.33 9.09 7.67
N GLY A 285 -18.56 9.72 8.80
CA GLY A 285 -19.77 10.48 9.07
C GLY A 285 -19.41 11.76 9.83
N ARG A 286 -19.98 12.87 9.44
CA ARG A 286 -19.71 14.17 10.06
C ARG A 286 -20.97 15.00 10.20
N LEU A 287 -21.06 15.72 11.32
CA LEU A 287 -22.10 16.69 11.59
C LEU A 287 -21.45 17.96 12.18
N ASN A 288 -21.64 19.08 11.52
CA ASN A 288 -21.29 20.41 11.99
C ASN A 288 -22.56 21.24 12.11
N ALA A 289 -22.76 21.89 13.23
CA ALA A 289 -23.91 22.76 13.44
C ALA A 289 -23.50 24.00 14.27
N ASP A 290 -23.98 25.16 13.84
CA ASP A 290 -23.81 26.43 14.55
C ASP A 290 -25.19 27.01 14.81
N TYR A 291 -25.40 27.53 16.02
CA TYR A 291 -26.65 28.13 16.46
C TYR A 291 -26.43 29.47 17.13
N GLN A 292 -26.99 30.53 16.55
CA GLN A 292 -27.01 31.85 17.11
C GLN A 292 -28.27 31.99 18.01
N ALA A 293 -28.10 31.67 19.29
CA ALA A 293 -29.21 31.68 20.24
C ALA A 293 -29.77 33.06 20.49
N THR A 294 -28.86 34.04 20.60
CA THR A 294 -29.18 35.48 20.70
C THR A 294 -28.14 36.29 19.91
N ASP A 295 -28.31 37.58 19.72
CA ASP A 295 -27.31 38.44 19.07
C ASP A 295 -25.92 38.33 19.71
N ALA A 296 -25.87 38.00 21.00
CA ALA A 296 -24.63 37.91 21.77
C ALA A 296 -24.14 36.48 22.00
N LEU A 297 -25.01 35.44 21.92
CA LEU A 297 -24.67 34.06 22.30
C LEU A 297 -24.72 33.12 21.09
N LYS A 298 -23.58 32.54 20.79
CA LYS A 298 -23.39 31.56 19.73
C LYS A 298 -22.92 30.21 20.28
N PHE A 299 -23.52 29.12 19.79
CA PHE A 299 -23.07 27.74 19.99
C PHE A 299 -22.54 27.16 18.70
N GLU A 300 -21.44 26.44 18.79
CA GLU A 300 -20.82 25.71 17.69
C GLU A 300 -20.60 24.28 18.12
N THR A 301 -20.98 23.30 17.29
CA THR A 301 -20.71 21.89 17.55
C THR A 301 -20.16 21.21 16.32
N SER A 302 -19.29 20.23 16.54
CA SER A 302 -18.74 19.37 15.51
C SER A 302 -18.68 17.94 16.05
N MET A 303 -19.18 16.99 15.25
CA MET A 303 -19.10 15.55 15.54
C MET A 303 -18.57 14.83 14.31
N SER A 304 -17.68 13.86 14.51
CA SER A 304 -17.23 12.98 13.43
C SER A 304 -17.04 11.55 13.90
N TYR A 305 -17.31 10.63 12.99
CA TYR A 305 -17.03 9.21 13.10
C TYR A 305 -16.26 8.79 11.86
N ASP A 306 -15.05 8.32 12.04
CA ASP A 306 -14.18 7.84 10.96
C ASP A 306 -13.76 6.40 11.29
N LYS A 307 -14.04 5.46 10.39
CA LYS A 307 -13.60 4.07 10.48
C LYS A 307 -12.79 3.69 9.25
N ARG A 308 -11.65 3.06 9.50
CA ARG A 308 -10.71 2.59 8.48
C ARG A 308 -10.39 1.13 8.74
N ASP A 309 -10.72 0.26 7.81
CA ASP A 309 -10.45 -1.16 7.86
C ASP A 309 -9.40 -1.50 6.79
N ILE A 310 -8.26 -2.02 7.19
CA ILE A 310 -7.17 -2.44 6.30
C ILE A 310 -7.06 -3.96 6.39
N ILE A 311 -7.04 -4.62 5.24
CA ILE A 311 -6.82 -6.07 5.12
C ILE A 311 -5.54 -6.28 4.34
N THR A 312 -4.67 -7.14 4.86
CA THR A 312 -3.41 -7.52 4.21
C THR A 312 -3.17 -9.02 4.38
N PRO A 313 -2.50 -9.71 3.44
CA PRO A 313 -2.07 -11.07 3.67
C PRO A 313 -1.02 -11.12 4.80
N THR A 314 -0.92 -12.26 5.47
CA THR A 314 0.09 -12.50 6.51
C THR A 314 1.47 -12.80 5.93
N THR A 315 1.53 -13.26 4.69
CA THR A 315 2.77 -13.53 3.96
C THR A 315 3.29 -12.24 3.32
N ASP A 316 4.59 -12.01 3.45
CA ASP A 316 5.23 -10.86 2.82
C ASP A 316 5.26 -11.02 1.29
N VAL A 317 4.73 -10.03 0.60
CA VAL A 317 4.74 -9.98 -0.88
C VAL A 317 6.17 -9.80 -1.40
N GLY A 318 7.03 -9.10 -0.65
CA GLY A 318 8.41 -8.80 -1.03
C GLY A 318 9.29 -10.05 -1.16
N ALA A 319 8.99 -11.10 -0.41
CA ALA A 319 9.77 -12.34 -0.43
C ALA A 319 9.82 -13.01 -1.82
N GLY A 320 8.83 -12.74 -2.68
CA GLY A 320 8.76 -13.30 -4.03
C GLY A 320 9.53 -12.54 -5.11
N TYR A 321 10.06 -11.34 -4.82
CA TYR A 321 10.71 -10.52 -5.84
C TYR A 321 12.13 -10.94 -6.21
N PHE A 322 12.79 -11.70 -5.33
CA PHE A 322 14.22 -11.96 -5.43
C PHE A 322 14.56 -13.37 -5.92
N ASP A 323 13.57 -14.27 -6.03
CA ASP A 323 13.79 -15.63 -6.47
C ASP A 323 13.52 -15.77 -7.97
N PRO A 324 14.37 -16.46 -8.72
CA PRO A 324 14.10 -16.77 -10.12
C PRO A 324 12.96 -17.79 -10.22
N TRP A 325 11.86 -17.36 -10.82
CA TRP A 325 10.63 -18.14 -10.88
C TRP A 325 10.46 -18.82 -12.23
N PHE A 326 11.29 -19.75 -12.54
CA PHE A 326 11.10 -20.58 -13.74
C PHE A 326 10.41 -21.92 -13.45
N TRP A 327 10.08 -22.20 -12.20
CA TRP A 327 9.26 -23.37 -11.84
C TRP A 327 7.77 -23.03 -11.80
N THR A 328 6.96 -24.06 -12.02
CA THR A 328 5.52 -23.91 -12.05
C THR A 328 4.96 -23.53 -10.67
N VAL A 329 4.13 -22.52 -10.64
CA VAL A 329 3.50 -21.99 -9.40
C VAL A 329 2.42 -22.94 -8.88
N TYR A 330 1.68 -23.58 -9.78
CA TYR A 330 0.60 -24.50 -9.48
C TYR A 330 0.81 -25.84 -10.16
N ASN A 331 0.38 -26.93 -9.50
CA ASN A 331 0.26 -28.23 -10.15
C ASN A 331 -0.95 -28.27 -11.10
N LYS A 332 -1.15 -29.41 -11.78
CA LYS A 332 -2.28 -29.59 -12.71
C LYS A 332 -3.66 -29.38 -12.09
N ASN A 333 -3.78 -29.53 -10.77
CA ASN A 333 -5.04 -29.36 -10.05
C ASN A 333 -5.21 -27.93 -9.49
N GLY A 334 -4.33 -26.98 -9.83
CA GLY A 334 -4.37 -25.62 -9.33
C GLY A 334 -3.93 -25.49 -7.87
N GLN A 335 -3.23 -26.47 -7.32
CA GLN A 335 -2.73 -26.46 -5.95
C GLN A 335 -1.30 -25.89 -5.92
N ALA A 336 -0.97 -25.17 -4.84
CA ALA A 336 0.36 -24.59 -4.65
C ALA A 336 1.43 -25.68 -4.63
N TYR A 337 2.44 -25.49 -5.47
CA TYR A 337 3.47 -26.47 -5.72
C TYR A 337 4.68 -26.27 -4.79
N ASP A 338 5.27 -27.37 -4.29
CA ASP A 338 6.52 -27.35 -3.53
C ASP A 338 7.70 -27.65 -4.46
N THR A 339 8.72 -26.80 -4.44
CA THR A 339 9.86 -26.91 -5.35
C THR A 339 10.93 -27.85 -4.84
N PHE A 340 11.77 -28.41 -5.74
CA PHE A 340 12.90 -29.27 -5.35
C PHE A 340 13.92 -28.57 -4.46
N SER A 341 14.09 -27.26 -4.65
CA SER A 341 15.06 -26.46 -3.90
C SER A 341 14.66 -26.19 -2.45
N GLY A 342 13.44 -26.59 -2.03
CA GLY A 342 12.90 -26.29 -0.73
C GLY A 342 12.49 -24.84 -0.55
N ASN A 343 12.65 -24.00 -1.58
CA ASN A 343 12.11 -22.64 -1.60
C ASN A 343 10.59 -22.72 -1.75
N ARG A 344 9.90 -22.27 -0.73
CA ARG A 344 8.44 -22.33 -0.70
C ARG A 344 7.87 -21.33 -1.68
N ASN A 345 6.97 -21.77 -2.51
CA ASN A 345 6.21 -20.95 -3.42
C ASN A 345 5.42 -19.86 -2.67
N PRO A 346 5.77 -18.54 -2.77
CA PRO A 346 5.12 -17.50 -2.01
C PRO A 346 3.65 -17.31 -2.39
N ILE A 347 3.22 -17.71 -3.58
CA ILE A 347 1.81 -17.65 -3.97
C ILE A 347 0.96 -18.58 -3.10
N GLY A 348 1.47 -19.74 -2.72
CA GLY A 348 0.82 -20.59 -1.72
C GLY A 348 0.62 -19.86 -0.39
N GLY A 349 1.65 -19.17 0.10
CA GLY A 349 1.59 -18.33 1.28
C GLY A 349 0.59 -17.18 1.16
N LEU A 350 0.58 -16.50 0.03
CA LEU A 350 -0.33 -15.36 -0.22
C LEU A 350 -1.79 -15.79 -0.34
N THR A 351 -2.06 -16.94 -0.97
CA THR A 351 -3.44 -17.42 -1.18
C THR A 351 -4.03 -18.15 0.01
N GLN A 352 -3.20 -18.86 0.80
CA GLN A 352 -3.64 -19.74 1.88
C GLN A 352 -3.19 -19.28 3.27
N GLY A 353 -2.15 -18.45 3.38
CA GLY A 353 -1.47 -18.12 4.64
C GLY A 353 -2.29 -17.33 5.65
N GLY A 354 -3.45 -16.82 5.23
CA GLY A 354 -4.37 -16.07 6.09
C GLY A 354 -4.27 -14.56 5.94
N GLU A 355 -4.97 -13.85 6.80
CA GLU A 355 -5.18 -12.41 6.70
C GLU A 355 -4.88 -11.69 8.01
N LYS A 356 -4.37 -10.48 7.89
CA LYS A 356 -4.25 -9.50 8.96
C LYS A 356 -5.23 -8.37 8.73
N LYS A 357 -6.13 -8.15 9.70
CA LYS A 357 -7.12 -7.06 9.71
C LYS A 357 -6.70 -6.02 10.74
N ASN A 358 -6.61 -4.77 10.34
CA ASN A 358 -6.32 -3.64 11.20
C ASN A 358 -7.43 -2.61 11.06
N SER A 359 -8.25 -2.46 12.10
CA SER A 359 -9.36 -1.50 12.14
C SER A 359 -9.00 -0.34 13.05
N LEU A 360 -9.08 0.87 12.52
CA LEU A 360 -8.96 2.12 13.26
C LEU A 360 -10.31 2.83 13.25
N THR A 361 -10.89 3.02 14.43
CA THR A 361 -12.15 3.78 14.59
C THR A 361 -11.85 5.00 15.43
N THR A 362 -12.26 6.16 14.96
CA THR A 362 -12.11 7.43 15.67
C THR A 362 -13.45 8.14 15.76
N PHE A 363 -13.83 8.48 16.97
CA PHE A 363 -14.95 9.40 17.23
C PHE A 363 -14.40 10.70 17.81
N ARG A 364 -14.89 11.83 17.32
CA ARG A 364 -14.60 13.16 17.84
C ARG A 364 -15.89 13.92 18.03
N GLY A 365 -15.95 14.65 19.12
CA GLY A 365 -17.04 15.61 19.39
C GLY A 365 -16.47 16.85 20.04
N SER A 366 -16.93 18.03 19.62
CA SER A 366 -16.60 19.30 20.26
C SER A 366 -17.82 20.19 20.33
N ALA A 367 -17.89 20.97 21.38
CA ALA A 367 -18.88 22.04 21.56
C ALA A 367 -18.18 23.29 22.06
N LYS A 368 -18.58 24.43 21.54
CA LYS A 368 -18.08 25.77 21.94
C LYS A 368 -19.26 26.72 22.09
N ALA A 369 -19.26 27.46 23.18
CA ALA A 369 -20.17 28.58 23.41
C ALA A 369 -19.37 29.88 23.42
N THR A 370 -19.81 30.87 22.69
CA THR A 370 -19.18 32.21 22.65
C THR A 370 -20.22 33.24 23.00
N TYR A 371 -19.90 34.10 23.99
CA TYR A 371 -20.70 35.25 24.37
C TYR A 371 -19.96 36.52 23.98
N ASP A 372 -20.61 37.39 23.19
CA ASP A 372 -20.10 38.69 22.75
C ASP A 372 -20.59 39.79 23.71
N PHE A 373 -19.65 40.41 24.41
CA PHE A 373 -19.88 41.51 25.31
C PHE A 373 -19.77 42.88 24.63
N SER A 374 -19.72 42.94 23.29
CA SER A 374 -19.51 44.17 22.52
C SER A 374 -20.54 45.28 22.84
N LYS A 375 -21.74 44.90 23.37
CA LYS A 375 -22.73 45.86 23.86
C LYS A 375 -22.25 46.66 25.06
N TRP A 376 -21.31 46.12 25.86
CA TRP A 376 -20.77 46.75 27.05
C TRP A 376 -19.33 47.19 26.89
N VAL A 377 -18.52 46.34 26.26
CA VAL A 377 -17.10 46.60 26.00
C VAL A 377 -16.79 46.16 24.56
N LYS A 378 -16.59 47.15 23.69
CA LYS A 378 -16.35 46.95 22.28
C LYS A 378 -15.20 45.95 22.02
N GLY A 379 -15.50 44.86 21.30
CA GLY A 379 -14.52 43.86 20.93
C GLY A 379 -14.23 42.80 22.01
N LEU A 380 -14.92 42.84 23.18
CA LEU A 380 -14.77 41.82 24.21
C LEU A 380 -15.69 40.62 23.91
N SER A 381 -15.13 39.43 23.83
CA SER A 381 -15.88 38.16 23.79
C SER A 381 -15.25 37.13 24.73
N ILE A 382 -16.08 36.27 25.29
CA ILE A 382 -15.65 35.14 26.13
C ILE A 382 -16.17 33.85 25.46
N SER A 383 -15.32 32.84 25.34
CA SER A 383 -15.72 31.55 24.85
C SER A 383 -15.28 30.43 25.79
N ALA A 384 -16.17 29.44 25.93
CA ALA A 384 -15.88 28.17 26.59
C ALA A 384 -16.04 27.06 25.59
N SER A 385 -15.12 26.08 25.60
CA SER A 385 -15.18 24.94 24.71
C SER A 385 -14.80 23.66 25.42
N GLY A 386 -15.44 22.54 25.01
CA GLY A 386 -15.11 21.19 25.42
C GLY A 386 -14.97 20.31 24.22
N ALA A 387 -14.05 19.33 24.29
CA ALA A 387 -13.84 18.36 23.24
C ALA A 387 -13.65 16.97 23.83
N TYR A 388 -14.18 15.98 23.14
CA TYR A 388 -14.03 14.56 23.44
C TYR A 388 -13.52 13.82 22.22
N LYS A 389 -12.54 12.95 22.41
CA LYS A 389 -12.01 12.07 21.36
C LYS A 389 -11.77 10.69 21.91
N THR A 390 -12.20 9.69 21.17
CA THR A 390 -11.81 8.30 21.40
C THR A 390 -11.25 7.70 20.12
N VAL A 391 -10.21 6.89 20.28
CA VAL A 391 -9.54 6.16 19.19
C VAL A 391 -9.48 4.71 19.61
N GLN A 392 -10.10 3.85 18.84
CA GLN A 392 -10.06 2.41 19.03
C GLN A 392 -9.31 1.77 17.88
N ARG A 393 -8.29 0.99 18.20
CA ARG A 393 -7.54 0.19 17.24
C ARG A 393 -7.70 -1.29 17.57
N ASN A 394 -8.24 -2.04 16.62
CA ASN A 394 -8.35 -3.48 16.69
C ASN A 394 -7.45 -4.11 15.64
N MET A 395 -6.62 -5.06 16.06
CA MET A 395 -5.78 -5.84 15.16
C MET A 395 -6.12 -7.30 15.34
N GLN A 396 -6.47 -7.96 14.26
CA GLN A 396 -6.72 -9.39 14.20
C GLN A 396 -5.81 -10.00 13.14
N GLU A 397 -5.08 -11.03 13.50
CA GLU A 397 -4.23 -11.79 12.59
C GLU A 397 -4.66 -13.26 12.64
N VAL A 398 -5.00 -13.80 11.48
CA VAL A 398 -5.32 -15.22 11.31
C VAL A 398 -4.24 -15.80 10.42
N LYS A 399 -3.39 -16.66 10.97
CA LYS A 399 -2.38 -17.41 10.24
C LYS A 399 -2.86 -18.82 10.00
N ASN A 400 -2.90 -19.20 8.74
CA ASN A 400 -3.23 -20.55 8.33
C ASN A 400 -1.97 -21.35 7.98
N LYS A 401 -2.01 -22.63 8.20
CA LYS A 401 -0.95 -23.51 7.71
C LYS A 401 -1.09 -23.67 6.20
N VAL A 402 -0.07 -23.25 5.46
CA VAL A 402 -0.04 -23.37 4.00
C VAL A 402 0.22 -24.81 3.63
N GLN A 403 -0.56 -25.34 2.69
CA GLN A 403 -0.39 -26.68 2.16
C GLN A 403 0.27 -26.61 0.78
N TYR A 404 1.40 -27.27 0.66
CA TYR A 404 2.10 -27.44 -0.61
C TYR A 404 2.00 -28.89 -1.08
N TYR A 405 2.05 -29.08 -2.37
CA TYR A 405 1.86 -30.39 -2.99
C TYR A 405 3.03 -30.72 -3.87
N ASP A 406 3.57 -31.92 -3.72
CA ASP A 406 4.52 -32.49 -4.67
C ASP A 406 3.78 -32.92 -5.94
N TRP A 407 4.51 -32.92 -7.03
CA TRP A 407 4.08 -33.55 -8.24
C TRP A 407 4.87 -34.86 -8.42
N VAL A 408 4.18 -36.00 -8.34
CA VAL A 408 4.79 -37.34 -8.44
C VAL A 408 4.36 -37.95 -9.76
N GLY A 409 5.31 -38.14 -10.69
CA GLY A 409 5.08 -38.69 -11.99
C GLY A 409 3.96 -38.00 -12.79
N THR A 410 3.04 -38.76 -13.35
CA THR A 410 1.83 -38.24 -14.01
C THR A 410 0.69 -37.94 -13.02
N GLN A 411 0.83 -38.30 -11.76
CA GLN A 411 -0.16 -38.10 -10.72
C GLN A 411 0.24 -36.90 -9.85
N THR A 412 -0.73 -36.05 -9.59
CA THR A 412 -0.59 -34.96 -8.60
C THR A 412 -1.06 -35.48 -7.27
N GLY A 413 -0.25 -35.28 -6.23
CA GLY A 413 -0.94 -35.31 -5.00
C GLY A 413 -0.43 -36.00 -3.78
N ASN A 414 0.85 -35.96 -3.46
CA ASN A 414 1.21 -36.14 -2.06
C ASN A 414 1.25 -34.79 -1.35
N LYS A 415 0.39 -34.65 -0.34
CA LYS A 415 0.28 -33.47 0.49
C LYS A 415 1.47 -33.46 1.44
N ARG A 416 2.33 -32.42 1.39
CA ARG A 416 3.31 -32.16 2.44
C ARG A 416 2.69 -31.32 3.55
N SER A 417 2.88 -31.72 4.75
CA SER A 417 2.41 -31.01 5.96
C SER A 417 3.43 -29.97 6.45
#